data_c81e9db52e8b16605ff85cf857f065a4
#
_entry.id   c81e9db52e8b16605ff85cf857f065a4
#
_cell.length_a   1.000
_cell.length_b   1.000
_cell.length_c   1.000
_cell.angle_alpha   90.00
_cell.angle_beta   90.00
_cell.angle_gamma   90.00
#
_symmetry.space_group_name_H-M   'P 1'
#
loop_
_entity.id
_entity.type
_entity.pdbx_description
1 polymer ?
#
loop_
_entity_poly.entity_id
_entity_poly.type
_entity_poly.pdbx_seq_one_letter_code
_entity_poly.pdbx_strand_id
1 'polypeptide(L)'
;MGKVVESVKLANSVARTLLILILLGGLGYVGFVGYSIYNAQEILAREQRVEIEQLTTQVATQEREIQRLDTSLRLLKVDHRLARLNILDQRADGEGGQVITTVEFIELNDEGQSVDEPRRFDIVGDVIYLDNWIVKFDDKFVEQAEIDRSTSIVLFRRIFGEHQEPNAGFPLDRRDGPPRAYARGGRLSDFEKKIWDEFWLISNDEAKAADLGIRAAHGQAVSIKAQKGKAYRVLLRASDGLSIVPDGVVPVKKAG
;
A
#
# COMPACT_ATOMS: atom_id res chain seq x y z
N MET A 1 11.65 24.84 -105.01
CA MET A 1 12.47 24.35 -103.86
C MET A 1 12.09 25.00 -102.53
N GLY A 2 11.57 26.21 -102.46
CA GLY A 2 11.25 26.92 -101.20
C GLY A 2 10.19 26.30 -100.33
N LYS A 3 9.07 25.78 -100.93
CA LYS A 3 7.93 25.24 -100.15
C LYS A 3 8.22 23.94 -99.41
N VAL A 4 9.16 23.09 -99.89
CA VAL A 4 9.53 21.84 -99.24
C VAL A 4 10.42 22.10 -98.01
N VAL A 5 11.29 23.12 -98.09
CA VAL A 5 12.16 23.49 -96.97
C VAL A 5 11.37 24.14 -95.82
N GLU A 6 10.32 24.86 -96.15
CA GLU A 6 9.43 25.51 -95.17
C GLU A 6 8.54 24.51 -94.46
N SER A 7 7.99 23.51 -95.17
CA SER A 7 7.23 22.41 -94.53
C SER A 7 8.07 21.50 -93.62
N VAL A 8 9.33 21.28 -94.02
CA VAL A 8 10.29 20.48 -93.14
C VAL A 8 10.65 21.29 -91.91
N LYS A 9 10.82 22.60 -92.01
CA LYS A 9 11.09 23.44 -90.81
C LYS A 9 9.85 23.52 -89.91
N LEU A 10 8.65 23.59 -90.47
CA LEU A 10 7.40 23.60 -89.72
C LEU A 10 7.19 22.24 -89.01
N ALA A 11 7.38 21.12 -89.69
CA ALA A 11 7.30 19.78 -89.09
C ALA A 11 8.30 19.57 -87.95
N ASN A 12 9.53 20.05 -88.09
CA ASN A 12 10.55 19.94 -87.06
C ASN A 12 10.27 20.85 -85.84
N SER A 13 9.67 22.03 -86.09
CA SER A 13 9.21 22.92 -85.02
C SER A 13 8.07 22.29 -84.19
N VAL A 14 7.06 21.73 -84.89
CA VAL A 14 5.94 21.03 -84.23
C VAL A 14 6.41 19.80 -83.47
N ALA A 15 7.28 19.01 -84.05
CA ALA A 15 7.87 17.84 -83.33
C ALA A 15 8.64 18.26 -82.09
N ARG A 16 9.39 19.35 -82.17
CA ARG A 16 10.14 19.89 -81.03
C ARG A 16 9.19 20.40 -79.93
N THR A 17 8.13 21.07 -80.25
CA THR A 17 7.13 21.57 -79.35
C THR A 17 6.39 20.42 -78.65
N LEU A 18 6.00 19.38 -79.44
CA LEU A 18 5.40 18.17 -78.89
C LEU A 18 6.35 17.44 -77.92
N LEU A 19 7.63 17.33 -78.22
CA LEU A 19 8.63 16.73 -77.37
C LEU A 19 8.81 17.49 -76.03
N ILE A 20 8.79 18.84 -76.11
CA ILE A 20 8.86 19.68 -74.91
C ILE A 20 7.60 19.51 -74.06
N LEU A 21 6.41 19.43 -74.65
CA LEU A 21 5.16 19.20 -73.89
C LEU A 21 5.12 17.84 -73.24
N ILE A 22 5.62 16.79 -73.89
CA ILE A 22 5.74 15.43 -73.30
C ILE A 22 6.72 15.45 -72.16
N LEU A 23 7.87 16.11 -72.30
CA LEU A 23 8.85 16.22 -71.21
C LEU A 23 8.30 17.01 -69.99
N LEU A 24 7.63 18.14 -70.22
CA LEU A 24 6.98 18.92 -69.16
C LEU A 24 5.85 18.15 -68.48
N GLY A 25 5.03 17.44 -69.26
CA GLY A 25 3.98 16.55 -68.74
C GLY A 25 4.54 15.40 -67.92
N GLY A 26 5.62 14.80 -68.38
CA GLY A 26 6.33 13.73 -67.63
C GLY A 26 6.94 14.23 -66.34
N LEU A 27 7.60 15.39 -66.34
CA LEU A 27 8.12 16.02 -65.13
C LEU A 27 7.03 16.40 -64.14
N GLY A 28 5.92 16.96 -64.65
CA GLY A 28 4.74 17.27 -63.82
C GLY A 28 4.12 16.03 -63.19
N TYR A 29 4.02 14.93 -63.93
CA TYR A 29 3.53 13.66 -63.40
C TYR A 29 4.45 13.06 -62.32
N VAL A 30 5.75 13.05 -62.54
CA VAL A 30 6.73 12.57 -61.51
C VAL A 30 6.67 13.44 -60.26
N GLY A 31 6.57 14.76 -60.42
CA GLY A 31 6.38 15.68 -59.30
C GLY A 31 5.10 15.42 -58.53
N PHE A 32 3.99 15.19 -59.23
CA PHE A 32 2.71 14.87 -58.61
C PHE A 32 2.72 13.53 -57.85
N VAL A 33 3.29 12.48 -58.46
CA VAL A 33 3.43 11.17 -57.79
C VAL A 33 4.34 11.29 -56.58
N GLY A 34 5.48 11.96 -56.67
CA GLY A 34 6.37 12.20 -55.55
C GLY A 34 5.69 12.95 -54.39
N TYR A 35 4.93 13.99 -54.70
CA TYR A 35 4.15 14.75 -53.71
C TYR A 35 3.04 13.90 -53.06
N SER A 36 2.33 13.07 -53.84
CA SER A 36 1.29 12.22 -53.31
C SER A 36 1.83 11.13 -52.37
N ILE A 37 2.97 10.53 -52.71
CA ILE A 37 3.66 9.56 -51.83
C ILE A 37 4.15 10.22 -50.55
N TYR A 38 4.75 11.39 -50.64
CA TYR A 38 5.21 12.15 -49.46
C TYR A 38 4.07 12.49 -48.51
N ASN A 39 2.95 13.03 -49.05
CA ASN A 39 1.78 13.32 -48.22
C ASN A 39 1.15 12.07 -47.60
N ALA A 40 1.06 10.94 -48.32
CA ALA A 40 0.53 9.70 -47.79
C ALA A 40 1.39 9.19 -46.64
N GLN A 41 2.72 9.27 -46.74
CA GLN A 41 3.63 8.89 -45.64
C GLN A 41 3.51 9.83 -44.44
N GLU A 42 3.33 11.12 -44.65
CA GLU A 42 3.15 12.07 -43.56
C GLU A 42 1.84 11.86 -42.80
N ILE A 43 0.75 11.57 -43.52
CA ILE A 43 -0.54 11.23 -42.91
C ILE A 43 -0.43 9.95 -42.09
N LEU A 44 0.13 8.88 -42.66
CA LEU A 44 0.35 7.63 -41.95
C LEU A 44 1.22 7.81 -40.70
N ALA A 45 2.29 8.59 -40.78
CA ALA A 45 3.16 8.87 -39.64
C ALA A 45 2.43 9.67 -38.56
N ARG A 46 1.52 10.58 -38.92
CA ARG A 46 0.69 11.30 -37.95
C ARG A 46 -0.33 10.38 -37.28
N GLU A 47 -1.00 9.52 -38.01
CA GLU A 47 -1.94 8.54 -37.48
C GLU A 47 -1.25 7.58 -36.50
N GLN A 48 -0.09 7.05 -36.89
CA GLN A 48 0.70 6.17 -36.00
C GLN A 48 1.15 6.88 -34.73
N ARG A 49 1.55 8.15 -34.79
CA ARG A 49 1.92 8.92 -33.59
C ARG A 49 0.75 9.10 -32.64
N VAL A 50 -0.44 9.42 -33.18
CA VAL A 50 -1.65 9.56 -32.35
C VAL A 50 -2.03 8.22 -31.71
N GLU A 51 -1.94 7.13 -32.45
CA GLU A 51 -2.21 5.79 -31.94
C GLU A 51 -1.21 5.40 -30.84
N ILE A 52 0.08 5.63 -31.05
CA ILE A 52 1.14 5.38 -30.05
C ILE A 52 0.88 6.22 -28.79
N GLU A 53 0.52 7.48 -28.92
CA GLU A 53 0.22 8.36 -27.79
C GLU A 53 -1.01 7.86 -27.00
N GLN A 54 -2.06 7.45 -27.71
CA GLN A 54 -3.26 6.87 -27.09
C GLN A 54 -2.93 5.55 -26.36
N LEU A 55 -2.21 4.64 -27.01
CA LEU A 55 -1.80 3.37 -26.40
C LEU A 55 -0.88 3.60 -25.20
N THR A 56 0.06 4.53 -25.28
CA THR A 56 0.96 4.86 -24.17
C THR A 56 0.17 5.40 -22.97
N THR A 57 -0.81 6.27 -23.22
CA THR A 57 -1.68 6.81 -22.16
C THR A 57 -2.54 5.71 -21.55
N GLN A 58 -3.06 4.81 -22.36
CA GLN A 58 -3.86 3.68 -21.90
C GLN A 58 -3.03 2.71 -21.04
N VAL A 59 -1.83 2.36 -21.48
CA VAL A 59 -0.89 1.51 -20.72
C VAL A 59 -0.56 2.16 -19.37
N ALA A 60 -0.19 3.44 -19.36
CA ALA A 60 0.11 4.15 -18.12
C ALA A 60 -1.08 4.19 -17.14
N THR A 61 -2.31 4.28 -17.67
CA THR A 61 -3.52 4.25 -16.84
C THR A 61 -3.77 2.85 -16.28
N GLN A 62 -3.61 1.81 -17.11
CA GLN A 62 -3.75 0.41 -16.66
C GLN A 62 -2.69 0.02 -15.64
N GLU A 63 -1.44 0.45 -15.81
CA GLU A 63 -0.38 0.20 -14.84
C GLU A 63 -0.68 0.81 -13.47
N ARG A 64 -1.20 2.05 -13.43
CA ARG A 64 -1.62 2.69 -12.18
C ARG A 64 -2.76 1.91 -11.51
N GLU A 65 -3.73 1.45 -12.28
CA GLU A 65 -4.84 0.65 -11.75
C GLU A 65 -4.38 -0.70 -11.20
N ILE A 66 -3.47 -1.39 -11.91
CA ILE A 66 -2.87 -2.64 -11.43
C ILE A 66 -2.11 -2.40 -10.11
N GLN A 67 -1.30 -1.34 -10.04
CA GLN A 67 -0.57 -0.99 -8.81
C GLN A 67 -1.52 -0.68 -7.66
N ARG A 68 -2.62 0.04 -7.93
CA ARG A 68 -3.66 0.33 -6.94
C ARG A 68 -4.32 -0.95 -6.42
N LEU A 69 -4.74 -1.82 -7.31
CA LEU A 69 -5.38 -3.09 -6.97
C LEU A 69 -4.43 -4.03 -6.22
N ASP A 70 -3.18 -4.14 -6.63
CA ASP A 70 -2.16 -4.94 -5.94
C ASP A 70 -1.92 -4.42 -4.52
N THR A 71 -1.80 -3.10 -4.37
CA THR A 71 -1.66 -2.46 -3.06
C THR A 71 -2.89 -2.72 -2.19
N SER A 72 -4.11 -2.58 -2.72
CA SER A 72 -5.35 -2.86 -2.00
C SER A 72 -5.42 -4.31 -1.54
N LEU A 73 -5.09 -5.27 -2.41
CA LEU A 73 -5.06 -6.69 -2.08
C LEU A 73 -4.01 -7.01 -1.01
N ARG A 74 -2.86 -6.37 -1.06
CA ARG A 74 -1.82 -6.52 -0.04
C ARG A 74 -2.28 -5.98 1.31
N LEU A 75 -2.87 -4.79 1.34
CA LEU A 75 -3.38 -4.16 2.55
C LEU A 75 -4.52 -4.96 3.21
N LEU A 76 -5.35 -5.64 2.43
CA LEU A 76 -6.39 -6.52 2.94
C LEU A 76 -5.86 -7.84 3.53
N LYS A 77 -4.70 -8.30 3.10
CA LYS A 77 -4.12 -9.60 3.49
C LYS A 77 -3.06 -9.52 4.57
N VAL A 78 -2.43 -8.36 4.75
CA VAL A 78 -1.30 -8.21 5.68
C VAL A 78 -1.85 -7.98 7.09
N ASP A 79 -1.36 -8.76 8.03
CA ASP A 79 -1.53 -8.52 9.45
C ASP A 79 -0.64 -7.33 9.84
N HIS A 80 -1.27 -6.26 10.32
CA HIS A 80 -0.56 -5.07 10.77
C HIS A 80 -0.36 -5.12 12.27
N ARG A 81 0.81 -4.68 12.69
CA ARG A 81 1.22 -4.66 14.08
C ARG A 81 1.15 -6.04 14.73
N LEU A 82 2.24 -6.73 14.61
CA LEU A 82 2.45 -8.06 15.16
C LEU A 82 3.09 -7.97 16.55
N ALA A 83 2.64 -8.81 17.46
CA ALA A 83 3.35 -9.04 18.71
C ALA A 83 3.33 -10.53 19.06
N ARG A 84 4.26 -10.95 19.90
CA ARG A 84 4.33 -12.30 20.45
C ARG A 84 4.26 -12.25 21.96
N LEU A 85 3.45 -13.12 22.52
CA LEU A 85 3.39 -13.40 23.95
C LEU A 85 4.03 -14.75 24.21
N ASN A 86 5.15 -14.79 24.90
CA ASN A 86 5.79 -16.01 25.34
C ASN A 86 5.44 -16.25 26.82
N ILE A 87 4.84 -17.39 27.14
CA ILE A 87 4.54 -17.77 28.53
C ILE A 87 5.75 -18.51 29.08
N LEU A 88 6.56 -17.79 29.84
CA LEU A 88 7.84 -18.30 30.33
C LEU A 88 7.65 -19.21 31.52
N ASP A 89 6.78 -18.81 32.46
CA ASP A 89 6.55 -19.56 33.70
C ASP A 89 5.12 -19.38 34.22
N GLN A 90 4.66 -20.35 34.99
CA GLN A 90 3.45 -20.28 35.80
C GLN A 90 3.75 -20.91 37.15
N ARG A 91 3.55 -20.14 38.20
CA ARG A 91 3.77 -20.57 39.58
C ARG A 91 2.58 -20.23 40.47
N ALA A 92 2.31 -21.04 41.47
CA ALA A 92 1.32 -20.70 42.47
C ALA A 92 1.90 -19.63 43.43
N ASP A 93 1.10 -18.62 43.74
CA ASP A 93 1.43 -17.67 44.81
C ASP A 93 1.23 -18.35 46.15
N GLY A 94 2.27 -18.33 47.00
CA GLY A 94 2.37 -19.15 48.20
C GLY A 94 1.28 -18.95 49.25
N GLU A 95 0.54 -17.84 49.25
CA GLU A 95 -0.44 -17.51 50.31
C GLU A 95 -1.91 -17.53 49.88
N GLY A 96 -2.23 -17.57 48.55
CA GLY A 96 -3.62 -17.43 48.08
C GLY A 96 -4.07 -18.44 47.05
N GLY A 97 -3.21 -19.34 46.57
CA GLY A 97 -3.53 -20.29 45.51
C GLY A 97 -3.74 -19.65 44.13
N GLN A 98 -3.48 -18.35 44.01
CA GLN A 98 -3.54 -17.65 42.72
C GLN A 98 -2.33 -18.04 41.86
N VAL A 99 -2.55 -18.10 40.56
CA VAL A 99 -1.46 -18.35 39.60
C VAL A 99 -0.79 -17.04 39.26
N ILE A 100 0.54 -16.99 39.31
CA ILE A 100 1.33 -15.90 38.72
C ILE A 100 1.91 -16.42 37.42
N THR A 101 1.56 -15.76 36.34
CA THR A 101 2.04 -16.07 34.98
C THR A 101 3.09 -15.06 34.55
N THR A 102 4.32 -15.53 34.29
CA THR A 102 5.39 -14.71 33.73
C THR A 102 5.27 -14.69 32.20
N VAL A 103 4.98 -13.52 31.68
CA VAL A 103 4.77 -13.27 30.24
C VAL A 103 5.90 -12.41 29.71
N GLU A 104 6.42 -12.80 28.56
CA GLU A 104 7.33 -11.97 27.77
C GLU A 104 6.57 -11.44 26.54
N PHE A 105 6.44 -10.13 26.42
CA PHE A 105 5.84 -9.42 25.29
C PHE A 105 6.93 -8.95 24.35
N ILE A 106 6.81 -9.28 23.05
CA ILE A 106 7.75 -8.93 22.00
C ILE A 106 6.96 -8.32 20.85
N GLU A 107 7.22 -7.08 20.52
CA GLU A 107 6.65 -6.45 19.33
C GLU A 107 7.49 -6.79 18.11
N LEU A 108 6.83 -7.16 17.00
CA LEU A 108 7.46 -7.67 15.78
C LEU A 108 7.15 -6.75 14.60
N ASN A 109 8.10 -6.63 13.66
CA ASN A 109 7.86 -6.06 12.36
C ASN A 109 7.24 -7.09 11.40
N ASP A 110 6.97 -6.68 10.16
CA ASP A 110 6.37 -7.54 9.12
C ASP A 110 7.26 -8.74 8.76
N GLU A 111 8.59 -8.64 8.97
CA GLU A 111 9.54 -9.73 8.77
C GLU A 111 9.63 -10.68 9.98
N GLY A 112 8.86 -10.41 11.04
CA GLY A 112 8.88 -11.20 12.27
C GLY A 112 10.09 -10.96 13.18
N GLN A 113 10.83 -9.88 12.96
CA GLN A 113 11.95 -9.45 13.80
C GLN A 113 11.44 -8.57 14.94
N SER A 114 12.11 -8.62 16.10
CA SER A 114 11.78 -7.77 17.23
C SER A 114 12.04 -6.29 16.91
N VAL A 115 11.02 -5.47 17.12
CA VAL A 115 11.10 -4.01 16.95
C VAL A 115 11.75 -3.35 18.15
N ASP A 116 11.55 -3.92 19.34
CA ASP A 116 12.04 -3.40 20.62
C ASP A 116 12.57 -4.53 21.50
N GLU A 117 13.17 -4.18 22.64
CA GLU A 117 13.60 -5.18 23.62
C GLU A 117 12.38 -5.92 24.20
N PRO A 118 12.48 -7.26 24.39
CA PRO A 118 11.43 -8.04 25.03
C PRO A 118 11.14 -7.53 26.45
N ARG A 119 9.86 -7.32 26.75
CA ARG A 119 9.43 -6.87 28.09
C ARG A 119 8.78 -8.01 28.85
N ARG A 120 9.11 -8.15 30.13
CA ARG A 120 8.59 -9.22 31.00
C ARG A 120 7.69 -8.66 32.06
N PHE A 121 6.59 -9.38 32.30
CA PHE A 121 5.57 -9.03 33.28
C PHE A 121 5.18 -10.26 34.06
N ASP A 122 5.02 -10.10 35.39
CA ASP A 122 4.39 -11.08 36.26
C ASP A 122 2.91 -10.69 36.43
N ILE A 123 2.04 -11.50 35.88
CA ILE A 123 0.60 -11.25 35.77
C ILE A 123 -0.13 -12.19 36.71
N VAL A 124 -1.08 -11.66 37.50
CA VAL A 124 -1.85 -12.46 38.47
C VAL A 124 -3.05 -13.08 37.74
N GLY A 125 -3.02 -14.39 37.58
CA GLY A 125 -4.00 -15.19 36.87
C GLY A 125 -3.41 -16.01 35.73
N ASP A 126 -4.19 -16.90 35.17
CA ASP A 126 -3.86 -17.70 33.99
C ASP A 126 -4.57 -17.20 32.71
N VAL A 127 -5.55 -16.28 32.85
CA VAL A 127 -6.15 -15.56 31.73
C VAL A 127 -5.52 -14.19 31.61
N ILE A 128 -4.91 -13.92 30.45
CA ILE A 128 -4.20 -12.69 30.17
C ILE A 128 -5.03 -11.85 29.21
N TYR A 129 -5.23 -10.58 29.56
CA TYR A 129 -5.92 -9.58 28.76
C TYR A 129 -4.93 -8.62 28.14
N LEU A 130 -5.11 -8.35 26.87
CA LEU A 130 -4.41 -7.30 26.13
C LEU A 130 -5.42 -6.21 25.77
N ASP A 131 -5.38 -5.12 26.53
CA ASP A 131 -6.22 -3.93 26.31
C ASP A 131 -5.60 -3.04 25.24
N ASN A 132 -6.40 -2.67 24.25
CA ASN A 132 -5.96 -1.90 23.09
C ASN A 132 -7.03 -0.91 22.64
N TRP A 133 -6.58 0.12 21.92
CA TRP A 133 -7.43 1.00 21.13
C TRP A 133 -7.22 0.72 19.66
N ILE A 134 -8.34 0.65 18.92
CA ILE A 134 -8.34 0.45 17.48
C ILE A 134 -9.03 1.63 16.83
N VAL A 135 -8.35 2.25 15.87
CA VAL A 135 -8.92 3.26 14.97
C VAL A 135 -9.10 2.61 13.62
N LYS A 136 -10.33 2.55 13.13
CA LYS A 136 -10.69 2.02 11.81
C LYS A 136 -11.13 3.15 10.90
N PHE A 137 -10.58 3.17 9.70
CA PHE A 137 -10.99 4.08 8.65
C PHE A 137 -12.09 3.49 7.77
N ASP A 138 -12.73 4.33 6.96
CA ASP A 138 -13.72 3.89 5.98
C ASP A 138 -13.10 2.93 4.95
N ASP A 139 -13.83 1.88 4.62
CA ASP A 139 -13.39 0.85 3.67
C ASP A 139 -13.07 1.42 2.27
N LYS A 140 -13.66 2.56 1.90
CA LYS A 140 -13.35 3.29 0.67
C LYS A 140 -11.86 3.62 0.51
N PHE A 141 -11.13 3.87 1.61
CA PHE A 141 -9.69 4.17 1.57
C PHE A 141 -8.86 2.92 1.27
N VAL A 142 -9.32 1.74 1.70
CA VAL A 142 -8.73 0.46 1.31
C VAL A 142 -8.95 0.21 -0.18
N GLU A 143 -10.19 0.43 -0.67
CA GLU A 143 -10.53 0.27 -2.09
C GLU A 143 -9.76 1.24 -2.99
N GLN A 144 -9.48 2.44 -2.51
CA GLN A 144 -8.70 3.46 -3.21
C GLN A 144 -7.19 3.26 -3.07
N ALA A 145 -6.74 2.25 -2.31
CA ALA A 145 -5.33 1.99 -1.98
C ALA A 145 -4.63 3.21 -1.38
N GLU A 146 -5.34 3.97 -0.54
CA GLU A 146 -4.79 5.13 0.15
C GLU A 146 -3.93 4.65 1.34
N ILE A 147 -2.61 4.74 1.18
CA ILE A 147 -1.63 4.12 2.09
C ILE A 147 -1.83 4.55 3.55
N ASP A 148 -2.11 5.82 3.79
CA ASP A 148 -2.23 6.38 5.14
C ASP A 148 -3.52 5.99 5.87
N ARG A 149 -4.61 5.71 5.15
CA ARG A 149 -5.95 5.44 5.69
C ARG A 149 -6.51 4.06 5.34
N SER A 150 -5.75 3.23 4.66
CA SER A 150 -6.18 1.88 4.29
C SER A 150 -5.95 0.84 5.39
N THR A 151 -5.28 1.20 6.47
CA THR A 151 -4.93 0.29 7.55
C THR A 151 -5.48 0.78 8.88
N SER A 152 -5.97 -0.15 9.71
CA SER A 152 -6.35 0.18 11.08
C SER A 152 -5.12 0.53 11.92
N ILE A 153 -5.26 1.50 12.80
CA ILE A 153 -4.21 1.90 13.76
C ILE A 153 -4.53 1.28 15.12
N VAL A 154 -3.55 0.65 15.76
CA VAL A 154 -3.71 0.06 17.09
C VAL A 154 -2.71 0.65 18.08
N LEU A 155 -3.23 1.01 19.24
CA LEU A 155 -2.44 1.33 20.42
C LEU A 155 -2.60 0.18 21.43
N PHE A 156 -1.51 -0.50 21.80
CA PHE A 156 -1.50 -1.43 22.93
C PHE A 156 -1.44 -0.65 24.22
N ARG A 157 -2.55 -0.59 24.93
CA ARG A 157 -2.64 0.21 26.14
C ARG A 157 -1.92 -0.46 27.31
N ARG A 158 -2.32 -1.70 27.61
CA ARG A 158 -1.82 -2.42 28.76
C ARG A 158 -2.04 -3.92 28.64
N ILE A 159 -1.31 -4.67 29.46
CA ILE A 159 -1.49 -6.09 29.68
C ILE A 159 -1.77 -6.36 31.16
N PHE A 160 -2.75 -7.20 31.49
CA PHE A 160 -3.14 -7.53 32.85
C PHE A 160 -3.77 -8.91 32.93
N GLY A 161 -3.90 -9.46 34.13
CA GLY A 161 -4.54 -10.75 34.37
C GLY A 161 -5.97 -10.63 34.88
N GLU A 162 -6.67 -11.74 34.88
CA GLU A 162 -8.07 -11.83 35.32
C GLU A 162 -8.31 -11.41 36.79
N HIS A 163 -7.27 -11.50 37.63
CA HIS A 163 -7.33 -11.12 39.05
C HIS A 163 -6.68 -9.74 39.31
N GLN A 164 -6.52 -8.91 38.24
CA GLN A 164 -5.97 -7.58 38.35
C GLN A 164 -6.99 -6.55 37.83
N GLU A 165 -7.11 -5.45 38.54
CA GLU A 165 -7.85 -4.29 38.00
C GLU A 165 -7.17 -3.78 36.74
N PRO A 166 -7.94 -3.46 35.65
CA PRO A 166 -7.35 -3.01 34.40
C PRO A 166 -6.42 -1.80 34.57
N ASN A 167 -6.71 -0.91 35.54
CA ASN A 167 -5.90 0.27 35.82
C ASN A 167 -4.56 -0.06 36.51
N ALA A 168 -4.44 -1.21 37.14
CA ALA A 168 -3.21 -1.74 37.72
C ALA A 168 -2.38 -2.56 36.70
N GLY A 169 -2.86 -2.71 35.47
CA GLY A 169 -2.16 -3.41 34.38
C GLY A 169 -0.89 -2.72 33.94
N PHE A 170 0.03 -3.48 33.38
CA PHE A 170 1.32 -3.00 32.90
C PHE A 170 1.15 -2.24 31.57
N PRO A 171 1.58 -0.97 31.46
CA PRO A 171 1.47 -0.20 30.24
C PRO A 171 2.40 -0.76 29.14
N LEU A 172 1.90 -0.82 27.91
CA LEU A 172 2.64 -1.29 26.75
C LEU A 172 3.14 -0.12 25.90
N ASP A 173 2.25 0.64 25.29
CA ASP A 173 2.62 1.82 24.53
C ASP A 173 2.70 3.06 25.43
N ARG A 174 3.52 4.01 25.02
CA ARG A 174 3.59 5.32 25.67
C ARG A 174 2.32 6.11 25.34
N ARG A 175 1.82 6.86 26.31
CA ARG A 175 0.68 7.76 26.11
C ARG A 175 1.03 9.03 25.33
N ASP A 176 2.33 9.37 25.29
CA ASP A 176 2.80 10.67 24.82
C ASP A 176 3.44 10.61 23.43
N GLY A 177 3.03 9.65 22.60
CA GLY A 177 3.55 9.57 21.23
C GLY A 177 3.17 8.28 20.51
N PRO A 178 3.51 8.23 19.22
CA PRO A 178 3.20 7.08 18.39
C PRO A 178 3.97 5.84 18.83
N PRO A 179 3.35 4.66 18.75
CA PRO A 179 4.05 3.39 18.94
C PRO A 179 5.19 3.21 17.95
N ARG A 180 6.31 2.64 18.40
CA ARG A 180 7.51 2.47 17.56
C ARG A 180 7.28 1.60 16.33
N ALA A 181 6.36 0.64 16.41
CA ALA A 181 6.01 -0.22 15.29
C ALA A 181 5.45 0.53 14.07
N TYR A 182 4.84 1.71 14.27
CA TYR A 182 4.37 2.54 13.17
C TYR A 182 5.48 3.39 12.54
N ALA A 183 6.61 3.53 13.18
CA ALA A 183 7.78 4.23 12.62
C ALA A 183 8.48 3.37 11.55
N ARG A 184 7.80 3.11 10.45
CA ARG A 184 8.33 2.37 9.28
C ARG A 184 9.56 3.09 8.73
N GLY A 185 10.74 2.53 8.97
CA GLY A 185 12.00 3.15 8.56
C GLY A 185 12.29 4.52 9.19
N GLY A 186 11.67 4.85 10.32
CA GLY A 186 11.92 6.04 11.11
C GLY A 186 11.07 7.28 10.78
N ARG A 187 10.12 7.21 9.84
CA ARG A 187 9.25 8.35 9.50
C ARG A 187 7.78 7.96 9.50
N LEU A 188 7.02 8.58 10.39
CA LEU A 188 5.57 8.62 10.33
C LEU A 188 5.14 9.59 9.23
N SER A 189 4.03 9.30 8.53
CA SER A 189 3.38 10.28 7.68
C SER A 189 2.85 11.45 8.51
N ASP A 190 2.65 12.61 7.89
CA ASP A 190 2.08 13.76 8.60
C ASP A 190 0.64 13.50 9.03
N PHE A 191 -0.07 12.62 8.32
CA PHE A 191 -1.39 12.15 8.68
C PHE A 191 -1.36 11.27 9.94
N GLU A 192 -0.45 10.29 10.01
CA GLU A 192 -0.27 9.45 11.21
C GLU A 192 0.10 10.29 12.43
N LYS A 193 1.01 11.26 12.28
CA LYS A 193 1.35 12.19 13.37
C LYS A 193 0.12 12.94 13.87
N LYS A 194 -0.70 13.48 12.97
CA LYS A 194 -1.92 14.18 13.33
C LYS A 194 -2.90 13.28 14.10
N ILE A 195 -3.05 12.01 13.69
CA ILE A 195 -3.87 11.04 14.43
C ILE A 195 -3.33 10.85 15.85
N TRP A 196 -2.02 10.69 16.03
CA TRP A 196 -1.43 10.47 17.34
C TRP A 196 -1.47 11.70 18.24
N ASP A 197 -1.26 12.88 17.70
CA ASP A 197 -1.30 14.14 18.44
C ASP A 197 -2.73 14.48 18.92
N GLU A 198 -3.72 14.14 18.12
CA GLU A 198 -5.14 14.42 18.39
C GLU A 198 -5.94 13.20 18.85
N PHE A 199 -5.29 12.07 19.11
CA PHE A 199 -5.93 10.76 19.35
C PHE A 199 -7.07 10.80 20.38
N TRP A 200 -6.86 11.43 21.52
CA TRP A 200 -7.88 11.55 22.57
C TRP A 200 -9.04 12.45 22.21
N LEU A 201 -8.77 13.45 21.39
CA LEU A 201 -9.79 14.36 20.90
C LEU A 201 -10.66 13.68 19.84
N ILE A 202 -10.02 12.96 18.92
CA ILE A 202 -10.69 12.21 17.85
C ILE A 202 -11.55 11.08 18.42
N SER A 203 -11.06 10.36 19.41
CA SER A 203 -11.79 9.24 20.02
C SER A 203 -13.04 9.66 20.81
N ASN A 204 -13.19 10.93 21.14
CA ASN A 204 -14.32 11.48 21.88
C ASN A 204 -15.14 12.52 21.09
N ASP A 205 -14.76 12.83 19.85
CA ASP A 205 -15.44 13.80 18.97
C ASP A 205 -15.77 13.13 17.64
N GLU A 206 -17.03 12.74 17.48
CA GLU A 206 -17.54 12.04 16.31
C GLU A 206 -17.42 12.87 15.02
N ALA A 207 -17.60 14.20 15.10
CA ALA A 207 -17.48 15.07 13.94
C ALA A 207 -16.03 15.14 13.42
N LYS A 208 -15.06 15.28 14.32
CA LYS A 208 -13.64 15.27 13.95
C LYS A 208 -13.18 13.90 13.44
N ALA A 209 -13.69 12.82 14.02
CA ALA A 209 -13.43 11.48 13.53
C ALA A 209 -13.92 11.31 12.09
N ALA A 210 -15.14 11.77 11.80
CA ALA A 210 -15.73 11.72 10.46
C ALA A 210 -14.93 12.55 9.44
N ASP A 211 -14.46 13.74 9.80
CA ASP A 211 -13.63 14.59 8.93
C ASP A 211 -12.31 13.91 8.52
N LEU A 212 -11.77 13.07 9.38
CA LEU A 212 -10.57 12.27 9.11
C LEU A 212 -10.86 10.94 8.40
N GLY A 213 -12.16 10.65 8.15
CA GLY A 213 -12.61 9.40 7.56
C GLY A 213 -12.48 8.21 8.51
N ILE A 214 -12.55 8.46 9.82
CA ILE A 214 -12.54 7.41 10.83
C ILE A 214 -13.97 6.89 11.00
N ARG A 215 -14.16 5.61 10.68
CA ARG A 215 -15.45 4.91 10.84
C ARG A 215 -15.73 4.51 12.28
N ALA A 216 -14.69 4.10 13.00
CA ALA A 216 -14.79 3.69 14.38
C ALA A 216 -13.47 3.87 15.13
N ALA A 217 -13.57 4.35 16.37
CA ALA A 217 -12.49 4.33 17.33
C ALA A 217 -13.02 3.72 18.64
N HIS A 218 -12.50 2.56 19.04
CA HIS A 218 -12.99 1.86 20.21
C HIS A 218 -11.90 1.11 20.96
N GLY A 219 -12.10 0.94 22.26
CA GLY A 219 -11.29 0.07 23.09
C GLY A 219 -11.75 -1.38 22.97
N GLN A 220 -10.81 -2.28 22.89
CA GLN A 220 -11.03 -3.73 22.89
C GLN A 220 -10.04 -4.40 23.85
N ALA A 221 -10.51 -5.35 24.65
CA ALA A 221 -9.65 -6.22 25.43
C ALA A 221 -9.82 -7.65 24.94
N VAL A 222 -8.80 -8.17 24.27
CA VAL A 222 -8.74 -9.58 23.87
C VAL A 222 -8.03 -10.37 24.94
N SER A 223 -8.45 -11.61 25.16
CA SER A 223 -7.89 -12.46 26.21
C SER A 223 -7.50 -13.83 25.70
N ILE A 224 -6.59 -14.45 26.44
CA ILE A 224 -6.16 -15.81 26.19
C ILE A 224 -5.90 -16.53 27.51
N LYS A 225 -6.26 -17.82 27.56
CA LYS A 225 -5.82 -18.70 28.64
C LYS A 225 -4.37 -19.12 28.38
N ALA A 226 -3.46 -18.61 29.20
CA ALA A 226 -2.03 -18.84 29.09
C ALA A 226 -1.66 -20.27 29.52
N GLN A 227 -0.68 -20.84 28.84
CA GLN A 227 -0.09 -22.13 29.21
C GLN A 227 1.43 -22.01 29.21
N LYS A 228 2.08 -22.43 30.29
CA LYS A 228 3.55 -22.42 30.42
C LYS A 228 4.22 -23.09 29.23
N GLY A 229 5.24 -22.42 28.68
CA GLY A 229 6.03 -22.90 27.55
C GLY A 229 5.35 -22.70 26.18
N LYS A 230 4.15 -22.12 26.12
CA LYS A 230 3.47 -21.79 24.86
C LYS A 230 3.76 -20.36 24.43
N ALA A 231 3.81 -20.16 23.11
CA ALA A 231 3.86 -18.86 22.46
C ALA A 231 2.54 -18.57 21.78
N TYR A 232 2.15 -17.30 21.77
CA TYR A 232 0.94 -16.81 21.13
C TYR A 232 1.29 -15.59 20.30
N ARG A 233 0.66 -15.48 19.13
CA ARG A 233 0.81 -14.33 18.23
C ARG A 233 -0.38 -13.41 18.35
N VAL A 234 -0.09 -12.14 18.49
CA VAL A 234 -1.07 -11.06 18.46
C VAL A 234 -1.06 -10.48 17.07
N LEU A 235 -2.22 -10.49 16.41
CA LEU A 235 -2.41 -10.09 15.02
C LEU A 235 -3.46 -9.00 14.96
N LEU A 236 -3.20 -7.95 14.20
CA LEU A 236 -4.20 -6.97 13.82
C LEU A 236 -4.49 -7.11 12.34
N ARG A 237 -5.73 -7.39 12.00
CA ARG A 237 -6.22 -7.43 10.63
C ARG A 237 -7.05 -6.19 10.32
N ALA A 238 -6.96 -5.70 9.12
CA ALA A 238 -7.72 -4.52 8.69
C ALA A 238 -9.25 -4.70 8.87
N SER A 239 -9.76 -5.93 8.68
CA SER A 239 -11.19 -6.24 8.78
C SER A 239 -11.65 -6.63 10.17
N ASP A 240 -10.88 -7.42 10.92
CA ASP A 240 -11.36 -8.20 12.07
C ASP A 240 -10.98 -7.65 13.44
N GLY A 241 -10.06 -6.65 13.49
CA GLY A 241 -9.51 -6.14 14.74
C GLY A 241 -8.39 -7.01 15.31
N LEU A 242 -8.20 -6.97 16.62
CA LEU A 242 -7.12 -7.70 17.30
C LEU A 242 -7.52 -9.15 17.56
N SER A 243 -6.60 -10.08 17.30
CA SER A 243 -6.74 -11.51 17.60
C SER A 243 -5.49 -12.03 18.29
N ILE A 244 -5.65 -13.00 19.20
CA ILE A 244 -4.54 -13.74 19.79
C ILE A 244 -4.69 -15.20 19.37
N VAL A 245 -3.67 -15.74 18.70
CA VAL A 245 -3.68 -17.12 18.19
C VAL A 245 -2.47 -17.90 18.70
N PRO A 246 -2.58 -19.22 18.92
CA PRO A 246 -1.42 -20.04 19.28
C PRO A 246 -0.31 -19.94 18.21
N ASP A 247 0.95 -19.81 18.66
CA ASP A 247 2.16 -19.70 17.82
C ASP A 247 3.23 -20.76 18.17
N GLY A 248 2.79 -21.89 18.68
CA GLY A 248 3.65 -23.02 19.02
C GLY A 248 4.24 -22.96 20.44
N VAL A 249 5.51 -23.32 20.57
CA VAL A 249 6.24 -23.31 21.84
C VAL A 249 7.23 -22.15 21.92
N VAL A 250 7.51 -21.69 23.12
CA VAL A 250 8.50 -20.63 23.34
C VAL A 250 9.85 -21.10 22.79
N PRO A 251 10.50 -20.32 21.91
CA PRO A 251 11.82 -20.65 21.40
C PRO A 251 12.82 -20.75 22.57
N VAL A 252 13.44 -21.90 22.74
CA VAL A 252 14.52 -22.05 23.71
C VAL A 252 15.70 -21.20 23.23
N LYS A 253 16.00 -20.10 23.93
CA LYS A 253 17.24 -19.37 23.70
C LYS A 253 18.39 -20.34 23.99
N LYS A 254 19.10 -20.81 22.95
CA LYS A 254 20.38 -21.49 23.16
C LYS A 254 21.29 -20.50 23.92
N ALA A 255 21.65 -20.84 25.13
CA ALA A 255 22.69 -20.11 25.83
C ALA A 255 23.96 -20.18 24.96
N GLY A 256 24.38 -19.02 24.46
CA GLY A 256 25.68 -18.85 23.81
C GLY A 256 26.77 -18.63 24.82
#